data_c3b6407646192789832ec4980db77bcc
#
_entry.id   c3b6407646192789832ec4980db77bcc
#
_cell.length_a   1.000
_cell.length_b   1.000
_cell.length_c   1.000
_cell.angle_alpha   90.00
_cell.angle_beta   90.00
_cell.angle_gamma   90.00
#
_symmetry.space_group_name_H-M   'P 1'
#
loop_
_entity.id
_entity.type
_entity.pdbx_description
1 polymer ?
#
loop_
_entity_poly.entity_id
_entity_poly.type
_entity_poly.pdbx_seq_one_letter_code
_entity_poly.pdbx_strand_id
1 'polypeptide(L)'
;TEDEPIIVSANHTCYQKIIQYAFSAIQNVLPFRPIEGERERDLYWLHFATKDVIEFNDYKGHWPEFVAKKIVLPHSEHCSLFGELAKPVERQKYKLERQIAQLKKQRDLVLPKLISGTTSLSDVEVAA
;
A
#
# COMPACT_ATOMS: atom_id res chain seq x y z
N THR A 1 10.81 -0.54 5.23
CA THR A 1 11.47 -1.73 4.65
C THR A 1 10.49 -2.88 4.56
N GLU A 2 10.82 -3.96 3.85
CA GLU A 2 9.96 -5.15 3.76
C GLU A 2 9.74 -5.80 5.14
N ASP A 3 10.70 -5.66 6.02
CA ASP A 3 10.66 -6.19 7.40
C ASP A 3 9.95 -5.24 8.38
N GLU A 4 9.84 -3.97 8.02
CA GLU A 4 9.19 -2.94 8.84
C GLU A 4 8.14 -2.20 8.01
N PRO A 5 7.02 -2.83 7.68
CA PRO A 5 5.95 -2.18 6.96
C PRO A 5 5.31 -1.07 7.80
N ILE A 6 4.74 -0.08 7.13
CA ILE A 6 4.03 1.03 7.75
C ILE A 6 2.74 1.33 7.00
N ILE A 7 1.70 1.71 7.70
CA ILE A 7 0.46 2.19 7.09
C ILE A 7 0.63 3.66 6.73
N VAL A 8 0.20 4.03 5.53
CA VAL A 8 0.20 5.42 5.08
C VAL A 8 -1.20 5.80 4.67
N SER A 9 -1.70 6.92 5.17
CA SER A 9 -2.98 7.51 4.80
C SER A 9 -2.77 8.84 4.10
N ALA A 10 -3.44 9.04 2.97
CA ALA A 10 -3.44 10.32 2.26
C ALA A 10 -4.58 11.20 2.77
N ASN A 11 -4.22 12.34 3.36
CA ASN A 11 -5.14 13.24 4.08
C ASN A 11 -6.29 13.78 3.23
N HIS A 12 -6.10 13.93 1.91
CA HIS A 12 -7.12 14.52 1.04
C HIS A 12 -7.96 13.50 0.27
N THR A 13 -7.41 12.31 0.02
CA THR A 13 -8.08 11.28 -0.79
C THR A 13 -8.63 10.14 0.06
N CYS A 14 -8.39 10.14 1.36
CA CYS A 14 -8.69 9.04 2.29
C CYS A 14 -8.06 7.70 1.86
N TYR A 15 -7.18 7.72 0.85
CA TYR A 15 -6.52 6.51 0.37
C TYR A 15 -5.52 6.00 1.39
N GLN A 16 -5.59 4.73 1.71
CA GLN A 16 -4.73 4.09 2.68
C GLN A 16 -4.03 2.86 2.08
N LYS A 17 -2.74 2.74 2.35
CA LYS A 17 -1.91 1.65 1.83
C LYS A 17 -0.85 1.23 2.85
N ILE A 18 -0.48 -0.06 2.84
CA ILE A 18 0.73 -0.56 3.51
C ILE A 18 1.93 -0.34 2.58
N ILE A 19 2.96 0.35 3.08
CA ILE A 19 4.22 0.58 2.37
C ILE A 19 5.28 -0.36 2.94
N GLN A 20 5.98 -1.08 2.05
CA GLN A 20 7.01 -2.07 2.38
C GLN A 20 8.38 -1.70 1.80
N TYR A 21 8.59 -0.42 1.48
CA TYR A 21 9.85 0.11 0.94
C TYR A 21 10.15 1.48 1.54
N ALA A 22 11.40 1.91 1.41
CA ALA A 22 11.79 3.25 1.84
C ALA A 22 11.07 4.32 1.02
N PHE A 23 10.49 5.33 1.67
CA PHE A 23 9.80 6.43 1.04
C PHE A 23 10.01 7.72 1.84
N SER A 24 9.74 8.85 1.21
CA SER A 24 9.66 10.15 1.87
C SER A 24 8.20 10.58 1.94
N ALA A 25 7.75 10.97 3.13
CA ALA A 25 6.41 11.50 3.33
C ALA A 25 6.41 13.02 3.14
N ILE A 26 5.37 13.54 2.50
CA ILE A 26 5.07 14.96 2.43
C ILE A 26 3.92 15.29 3.40
N GLN A 27 3.65 16.57 3.61
CA GLN A 27 2.71 17.08 4.63
C GLN A 27 1.34 16.39 4.65
N ASN A 28 0.83 15.94 3.49
CA ASN A 28 -0.50 15.32 3.38
C ASN A 28 -0.45 13.79 3.29
N VAL A 29 0.69 13.19 3.57
CA VAL A 29 0.92 11.75 3.59
C VAL A 29 1.32 11.36 5.00
N LEU A 30 0.41 10.73 5.73
CA LEU A 30 0.48 10.51 7.16
C LEU A 30 0.81 9.05 7.46
N PRO A 31 2.04 8.73 7.83
CA PRO A 31 2.41 7.38 8.25
C PRO A 31 1.96 7.11 9.69
N PHE A 32 1.46 5.91 9.95
CA PHE A 32 1.14 5.45 11.29
C PHE A 32 1.29 3.94 11.42
N ARG A 33 1.39 3.46 12.66
CA ARG A 33 1.53 2.04 13.00
C ARG A 33 0.89 1.75 14.35
N PRO A 34 0.68 0.48 14.72
CA PRO A 34 0.25 0.12 16.06
C PRO A 34 1.20 0.67 17.13
N ILE A 35 0.65 0.97 18.29
CA ILE A 35 1.44 1.35 19.48
C ILE A 35 2.10 0.08 20.03
N GLU A 36 3.37 0.17 20.35
CA GLU A 36 4.12 -0.91 21.00
C GLU A 36 3.71 -1.09 22.48
N GLY A 37 3.84 -2.32 23.01
CA GLY A 37 3.55 -2.65 24.40
C GLY A 37 2.18 -3.31 24.60
N GLU A 38 1.55 -3.12 25.77
CA GLU A 38 0.30 -3.78 26.17
C GLU A 38 -0.88 -3.55 25.24
N ARG A 39 -0.83 -2.48 24.45
CA ARG A 39 -1.84 -2.11 23.44
C ARG A 39 -1.42 -2.45 22.03
N GLU A 40 -0.37 -3.23 21.89
CA GLU A 40 0.11 -3.65 20.60
C GLU A 40 -0.98 -4.37 19.80
N ARG A 41 -1.11 -4.01 18.56
CA ARG A 41 -2.03 -4.63 17.62
C ARG A 41 -1.28 -4.96 16.35
N ASP A 42 -1.71 -5.98 15.65
CA ASP A 42 -1.13 -6.34 14.38
C ASP A 42 -1.34 -5.21 13.35
N LEU A 43 -0.30 -4.91 12.55
CA LEU A 43 -0.32 -3.83 11.57
C LEU A 43 -1.35 -4.09 10.47
N TYR A 44 -1.47 -5.34 10.02
CA TYR A 44 -2.42 -5.69 8.95
C TYR A 44 -3.86 -5.58 9.46
N TRP A 45 -4.12 -6.03 10.69
CA TRP A 45 -5.41 -5.82 11.31
C TRP A 45 -5.74 -4.32 11.40
N LEU A 46 -4.82 -3.50 11.89
CA LEU A 46 -5.03 -2.06 12.02
C LEU A 46 -5.33 -1.41 10.66
N HIS A 47 -4.60 -1.82 9.60
CA HIS A 47 -4.85 -1.35 8.25
C HIS A 47 -6.29 -1.62 7.81
N PHE A 48 -6.76 -2.85 7.96
CA PHE A 48 -8.10 -3.22 7.53
C PHE A 48 -9.20 -2.66 8.45
N ALA A 49 -8.94 -2.49 9.75
CA ALA A 49 -9.87 -1.88 10.69
C ALA A 49 -10.05 -0.36 10.47
N THR A 50 -9.05 0.29 9.89
CA THR A 50 -9.06 1.75 9.65
C THR A 50 -9.27 2.14 8.20
N LYS A 51 -9.10 1.20 7.28
CA LYS A 51 -9.37 1.40 5.87
C LYS A 51 -10.86 1.68 5.67
N ASP A 52 -11.17 2.68 4.86
CA ASP A 52 -12.54 3.09 4.50
C ASP A 52 -13.41 3.54 5.69
N VAL A 53 -12.80 3.85 6.85
CA VAL A 53 -13.50 4.42 8.04
C VAL A 53 -13.98 5.84 7.78
N ILE A 54 -13.37 6.53 6.82
CA ILE A 54 -13.74 7.87 6.37
C ILE A 54 -14.08 7.81 4.89
N GLU A 55 -15.24 8.37 4.56
CA GLU A 55 -15.63 8.61 3.18
C GLU A 55 -15.05 9.94 2.70
N PHE A 56 -14.53 9.92 1.47
CA PHE A 56 -14.08 11.14 0.81
C PHE A 56 -15.28 12.09 0.63
N ASN A 57 -15.16 13.25 1.22
CA ASN A 57 -16.07 14.34 0.95
C ASN A 57 -15.28 15.65 0.72
N ASP A 58 -15.78 16.52 -0.10
CA ASP A 58 -15.09 17.65 -0.69
C ASP A 58 -14.13 18.45 0.21
N TYR A 59 -12.86 18.55 -0.26
CA TYR A 59 -11.89 19.62 -0.01
C TYR A 59 -11.38 19.88 1.41
N LYS A 60 -11.59 19.02 2.39
CA LYS A 60 -11.01 19.21 3.74
C LYS A 60 -9.99 18.12 4.04
N GLY A 61 -8.98 18.45 4.83
CA GLY A 61 -8.10 17.45 5.39
C GLY A 61 -8.88 16.53 6.32
N HIS A 62 -8.85 15.23 6.07
CA HIS A 62 -9.67 14.23 6.79
C HIS A 62 -8.99 13.67 8.05
N TRP A 63 -7.74 14.04 8.30
CA TRP A 63 -7.00 13.52 9.45
C TRP A 63 -7.66 13.78 10.80
N PRO A 64 -8.17 14.99 11.10
CA PRO A 64 -8.86 15.22 12.37
C PRO A 64 -10.10 14.33 12.54
N GLU A 65 -10.83 14.07 11.45
CA GLU A 65 -11.96 13.16 11.46
C GLU A 65 -11.51 11.72 11.67
N PHE A 66 -10.43 11.31 11.00
CA PHE A 66 -9.87 9.97 11.13
C PHE A 66 -9.47 9.63 12.57
N VAL A 67 -8.77 10.53 13.26
CA VAL A 67 -8.34 10.30 14.65
C VAL A 67 -9.50 10.34 15.65
N ALA A 68 -10.61 10.96 15.29
CA ALA A 68 -11.81 11.00 16.11
C ALA A 68 -12.70 9.76 15.97
N LYS A 69 -12.50 8.95 14.92
CA LYS A 69 -13.30 7.72 14.71
C LYS A 69 -13.00 6.68 15.77
N LYS A 70 -14.06 6.05 16.22
CA LYS A 70 -13.97 4.91 17.15
C LYS A 70 -14.12 3.62 16.37
N ILE A 71 -13.20 2.71 16.56
CA ILE A 71 -13.25 1.36 15.98
C ILE A 71 -13.44 0.34 17.10
N VAL A 72 -14.06 -0.80 16.78
CA VAL A 72 -14.12 -1.93 17.70
C VAL A 72 -12.72 -2.50 17.85
N LEU A 73 -12.29 -2.70 19.08
CA LEU A 73 -10.97 -3.23 19.40
C LEU A 73 -11.10 -4.68 19.90
N PRO A 74 -10.86 -5.69 19.06
CA PRO A 74 -10.90 -7.07 19.47
C PRO A 74 -9.77 -7.41 20.45
N HIS A 75 -9.83 -8.58 21.02
CA HIS A 75 -8.72 -9.13 21.80
C HIS A 75 -7.46 -9.23 20.92
N SER A 76 -6.28 -9.01 21.49
CA SER A 76 -5.00 -8.97 20.72
C SER A 76 -4.74 -10.24 19.93
N GLU A 77 -5.11 -11.41 20.48
CA GLU A 77 -5.00 -12.70 19.80
C GLU A 77 -5.75 -12.74 18.46
N HIS A 78 -6.99 -12.22 18.41
CA HIS A 78 -7.74 -12.15 17.16
C HIS A 78 -7.11 -11.19 16.14
N CYS A 79 -6.55 -10.08 16.63
CA CYS A 79 -5.82 -9.16 15.76
C CYS A 79 -4.59 -9.83 15.15
N SER A 80 -3.84 -10.61 15.93
CA SER A 80 -2.66 -11.34 15.49
C SER A 80 -3.01 -12.44 14.49
N LEU A 81 -4.03 -13.25 14.78
CA LEU A 81 -4.52 -14.29 13.87
C LEU A 81 -4.96 -13.70 12.52
N PHE A 82 -5.68 -12.58 12.54
CA PHE A 82 -6.02 -11.88 11.31
C PHE A 82 -4.77 -11.41 10.56
N GLY A 83 -3.79 -10.86 11.27
CA GLY A 83 -2.52 -10.41 10.69
C GLY A 83 -1.75 -11.54 10.02
N GLU A 84 -1.70 -12.73 10.62
CA GLU A 84 -1.08 -13.91 10.04
C GLU A 84 -1.73 -14.32 8.71
N LEU A 85 -3.05 -14.20 8.59
CA LEU A 85 -3.78 -14.47 7.36
C LEU A 85 -3.60 -13.36 6.31
N ALA A 86 -3.63 -12.10 6.73
CA ALA A 86 -3.56 -10.96 5.83
C ALA A 86 -2.15 -10.69 5.28
N LYS A 87 -1.11 -10.93 6.08
CA LYS A 87 0.29 -10.67 5.73
C LYS A 87 0.76 -11.33 4.43
N PRO A 88 0.56 -12.63 4.20
CA PRO A 88 0.97 -13.26 2.94
C PRO A 88 0.22 -12.70 1.73
N VAL A 89 -1.05 -12.35 1.88
CA VAL A 89 -1.87 -11.75 0.83
C VAL A 89 -1.34 -10.37 0.45
N GLU A 90 -1.08 -9.50 1.42
CA GLU A 90 -0.52 -8.18 1.18
C GLU A 90 0.91 -8.24 0.61
N ARG A 91 1.72 -9.20 1.03
CA ARG A 91 3.04 -9.45 0.43
C ARG A 91 2.93 -9.88 -1.04
N GLN A 92 2.00 -10.75 -1.37
CA GLN A 92 1.78 -11.19 -2.74
C GLN A 92 1.27 -10.03 -3.61
N LYS A 93 0.33 -9.26 -3.12
CA LYS A 93 -0.17 -8.05 -3.77
C LYS A 93 0.98 -7.06 -4.06
N TYR A 94 1.86 -6.80 -3.10
CA TYR A 94 3.02 -5.95 -3.29
C TYR A 94 3.97 -6.47 -4.39
N LYS A 95 4.25 -7.78 -4.43
CA LYS A 95 5.06 -8.38 -5.49
C LYS A 95 4.43 -8.20 -6.87
N LEU A 96 3.13 -8.43 -6.99
CA LEU A 96 2.40 -8.24 -8.23
C LEU A 96 2.39 -6.77 -8.68
N GLU A 97 2.20 -5.83 -7.77
CA GLU A 97 2.28 -4.39 -8.08
C GLU A 97 3.66 -4.01 -8.63
N ARG A 98 4.75 -4.56 -8.05
CA ARG A 98 6.11 -4.35 -8.56
C ARG A 98 6.30 -4.94 -9.96
N GLN A 99 5.80 -6.14 -10.21
CA GLN A 99 5.86 -6.77 -11.53
C GLN A 99 5.12 -5.95 -12.57
N ILE A 100 3.90 -5.49 -12.23
CA ILE A 100 3.12 -4.61 -13.12
C ILE A 100 3.89 -3.32 -13.43
N ALA A 101 4.52 -2.70 -12.45
CA ALA A 101 5.33 -1.49 -12.65
C ALA A 101 6.53 -1.75 -13.57
N GLN A 102 7.21 -2.89 -13.42
CA GLN A 102 8.31 -3.29 -14.30
C GLN A 102 7.84 -3.55 -15.73
N LEU A 103 6.75 -4.30 -15.90
CA LEU A 103 6.19 -4.57 -17.22
C LEU A 103 5.74 -3.30 -17.94
N LYS A 104 5.11 -2.36 -17.23
CA LYS A 104 4.77 -1.04 -17.77
C LYS A 104 6.02 -0.29 -18.24
N LYS A 105 7.07 -0.27 -17.43
CA LYS A 105 8.34 0.35 -17.80
C LYS A 105 8.97 -0.31 -19.03
N GLN A 106 8.96 -1.62 -19.11
CA GLN A 106 9.46 -2.35 -20.30
C GLN A 106 8.64 -2.01 -21.54
N ARG A 107 7.31 -2.06 -21.43
CA ARG A 107 6.42 -1.64 -22.54
C ARG A 107 6.76 -0.23 -23.04
N ASP A 108 6.88 0.72 -22.12
CA ASP A 108 7.12 2.13 -22.47
C ASP A 108 8.51 2.38 -23.06
N LEU A 109 9.48 1.50 -22.81
CA LEU A 109 10.79 1.51 -23.43
C LEU A 109 10.81 0.85 -24.83
N VAL A 110 10.04 -0.20 -25.02
CA VAL A 110 10.04 -1.00 -26.25
C VAL A 110 9.10 -0.43 -27.31
N LEU A 111 7.92 0.02 -26.91
CA LEU A 111 6.88 0.48 -27.83
C LEU A 111 7.33 1.59 -28.78
N PRO A 112 8.03 2.65 -28.36
CA PRO A 112 8.53 3.68 -29.27
C PRO A 112 9.54 3.14 -30.29
N LYS A 113 10.36 2.16 -29.91
CA LYS A 113 11.37 1.54 -30.79
C LYS A 113 10.72 0.68 -31.87
N LEU A 114 9.64 -0.02 -31.53
CA LEU A 114 8.86 -0.80 -32.50
C LEU A 114 8.13 0.12 -33.47
N ILE A 115 7.52 1.19 -32.98
CA ILE A 115 6.78 2.15 -33.83
C ILE A 115 7.72 2.88 -34.79
N SER A 116 8.92 3.22 -34.33
CA SER A 116 9.93 3.91 -35.19
C SER A 116 10.66 2.95 -36.14
N GLY A 117 10.43 1.63 -36.03
CA GLY A 117 11.11 0.64 -36.86
C GLY A 117 12.61 0.44 -36.50
N THR A 118 13.08 1.00 -35.39
CA THR A 118 14.47 0.83 -34.93
C THR A 118 14.74 -0.54 -34.32
N THR A 119 13.68 -1.28 -33.98
CA THR A 119 13.74 -2.66 -33.48
C THR A 119 12.58 -3.44 -34.08
N SER A 120 12.83 -4.66 -34.57
CA SER A 120 11.75 -5.55 -35.05
C SER A 120 11.23 -6.42 -33.90
N LEU A 121 10.04 -7.01 -34.07
CA LEU A 121 9.48 -7.96 -33.11
C LEU A 121 10.32 -9.22 -32.96
N SER A 122 11.07 -9.59 -33.99
CA SER A 122 12.00 -10.71 -33.97
C SER A 122 13.22 -10.48 -33.06
N ASP A 123 13.53 -9.22 -32.75
CA ASP A 123 14.69 -8.84 -31.94
C ASP A 123 14.30 -8.69 -30.43
N VAL A 124 13.02 -8.82 -30.13
CA VAL A 124 12.51 -8.76 -28.74
C VAL A 124 12.38 -10.19 -28.21
N GLU A 125 13.39 -10.68 -27.53
CA GLU A 125 13.24 -11.90 -26.73
C GLU A 125 12.25 -11.64 -25.61
N VAL A 126 11.14 -12.36 -25.66
CA VAL A 126 10.19 -12.40 -24.53
C VAL A 126 10.85 -13.26 -23.46
N ALA A 127 11.46 -12.62 -22.47
CA ALA A 127 11.91 -13.31 -21.28
C ALA A 127 10.70 -13.96 -20.60
N ALA A 128 10.61 -15.28 -20.68
CA ALA A 128 9.58 -16.10 -20.09
C ALA A 128 9.74 -16.18 -18.55
#